data_657b8ceca12c009917aac203fb64a845
#
_entry.id   657b8ceca12c009917aac203fb64a845
#
_cell.length_a   1.000
_cell.length_b   1.000
_cell.length_c   1.000
_cell.angle_alpha   90.00
_cell.angle_beta   90.00
_cell.angle_gamma   90.00
#
_symmetry.space_group_name_H-M   'P 1'
#
loop_
_entity.id
_entity.type
_entity.pdbx_description
1 polymer ?
#
loop_
_entity_poly.entity_id
_entity_poly.type
_entity_poly.pdbx_seq_one_letter_code
_entity_poly.pdbx_strand_id
1 'polypeptide(L)'
;MKIETLPLSSTPSASIPTASRRRWRKPAIALAVIALAGGGWYALQGKSAPPPAAAAAKKADKPTVFELAQNDVVTVESRELALRLPLSGSLAPLAQATVKSKVSGVVLETGVREGMKVAAGQVIARLDDADARARVAQQAALLKEASARLAMATKNEANSQALLKQNYISQNSFDTTRNSVELAQAAVDAARAQLDLARIALNDTLIRAPLSGVVSKRYVQAGEKLSPDSPVMAIVDLQHLTLDAQVPASDIPRVQVGQDVRFKVDGFNGRDFQGKVARINPATEAGSRSMLVYISVANDDSSLRAGMFAKGSITTDKSDARPIVPLAALRKDGTRDVVYRVDSGKVVAQPVRLGMKSEDEGLAEVTEGVQAGAVLLAVPLDGVKPGSAVKLNKPAAPAQSQVTLAKKD
;
A
#
# COMPACT_ATOMS: atom_id res chain seq x y z
N MET A 1 8.67 -57.46 11.57
CA MET A 1 7.83 -56.66 12.43
C MET A 1 6.70 -56.10 11.57
N LYS A 2 5.45 -56.38 11.90
CA LYS A 2 4.27 -56.28 11.06
C LYS A 2 3.92 -54.87 10.65
N ILE A 3 3.66 -54.62 9.36
CA ILE A 3 3.06 -53.44 8.78
C ILE A 3 1.56 -53.68 8.74
N GLU A 4 0.79 -52.96 9.55
CA GLU A 4 -0.67 -52.94 9.48
C GLU A 4 -1.14 -51.94 8.45
N THR A 5 -1.84 -52.47 7.45
CA THR A 5 -2.53 -51.70 6.41
C THR A 5 -3.93 -51.31 6.91
N LEU A 6 -4.25 -50.01 6.92
CA LEU A 6 -5.62 -49.50 7.15
C LEU A 6 -6.44 -49.49 5.85
N PRO A 7 -7.75 -49.77 5.91
CA PRO A 7 -8.60 -49.92 4.73
C PRO A 7 -9.08 -48.56 4.17
N LEU A 8 -9.12 -48.49 2.84
CA LEU A 8 -9.74 -47.45 2.03
C LEU A 8 -11.28 -47.44 2.25
N SER A 9 -11.80 -46.32 2.70
CA SER A 9 -13.25 -46.06 2.75
C SER A 9 -13.72 -45.56 1.37
N SER A 10 -14.69 -46.28 0.82
CA SER A 10 -15.43 -46.03 -0.41
C SER A 10 -16.33 -44.81 -0.29
N THR A 11 -16.22 -43.89 -1.26
CA THR A 11 -17.15 -42.77 -1.50
C THR A 11 -18.45 -43.29 -2.17
N PRO A 12 -19.64 -42.83 -1.75
CA PRO A 12 -20.86 -43.09 -2.50
C PRO A 12 -21.02 -42.10 -3.66
N SER A 13 -21.24 -42.66 -4.84
CA SER A 13 -21.59 -41.98 -6.07
C SER A 13 -22.99 -41.35 -5.94
N ALA A 14 -23.07 -40.02 -6.09
CA ALA A 14 -24.36 -39.32 -6.17
C ALA A 14 -24.87 -39.33 -7.61
N SER A 15 -26.01 -39.96 -7.82
CA SER A 15 -26.77 -40.04 -9.06
C SER A 15 -27.44 -38.72 -9.39
N ILE A 16 -27.25 -38.23 -10.62
CA ILE A 16 -27.90 -37.06 -11.22
C ILE A 16 -29.31 -37.45 -11.67
N PRO A 17 -30.39 -36.76 -11.31
CA PRO A 17 -31.71 -37.03 -11.87
C PRO A 17 -31.84 -36.40 -13.26
N THR A 18 -32.10 -37.22 -14.26
CA THR A 18 -32.49 -36.88 -15.62
C THR A 18 -33.88 -36.24 -15.63
N ALA A 19 -33.99 -34.97 -16.07
CA ALA A 19 -35.23 -34.27 -16.28
C ALA A 19 -36.01 -34.85 -17.49
N SER A 20 -37.19 -35.41 -17.24
CA SER A 20 -38.12 -35.90 -18.26
C SER A 20 -38.69 -34.78 -19.12
N ARG A 21 -38.53 -34.87 -20.42
CA ARG A 21 -39.23 -34.05 -21.42
C ARG A 21 -40.72 -34.33 -21.36
N ARG A 22 -41.52 -33.40 -20.78
CA ARG A 22 -42.98 -33.40 -20.85
C ARG A 22 -43.42 -32.81 -22.19
N ARG A 23 -44.01 -33.66 -23.04
CA ARG A 23 -44.62 -33.34 -24.33
C ARG A 23 -45.78 -32.36 -24.15
N TRP A 24 -45.62 -31.17 -24.67
CA TRP A 24 -46.73 -30.19 -24.84
C TRP A 24 -47.35 -30.41 -26.20
N ARG A 25 -48.39 -31.24 -26.24
CA ARG A 25 -49.33 -31.33 -27.36
C ARG A 25 -50.74 -31.13 -26.80
N LYS A 26 -51.36 -30.07 -27.26
CA LYS A 26 -52.72 -29.57 -27.05
C LYS A 26 -52.73 -28.30 -26.15
N PRO A 27 -52.88 -27.09 -26.76
CA PRO A 27 -54.18 -26.59 -27.17
C PRO A 27 -54.12 -25.79 -28.52
N ALA A 28 -54.19 -26.43 -29.65
CA ALA A 28 -54.38 -25.77 -30.96
C ALA A 28 -55.85 -25.73 -31.42
N ILE A 29 -56.78 -26.31 -30.63
CA ILE A 29 -58.20 -26.43 -31.04
C ILE A 29 -59.08 -25.33 -30.40
N ALA A 30 -58.63 -24.64 -29.34
CA ALA A 30 -59.44 -23.59 -28.70
C ALA A 30 -59.39 -22.22 -29.41
N LEU A 31 -58.39 -21.94 -30.24
CA LEU A 31 -58.26 -20.66 -30.96
C LEU A 31 -59.05 -20.56 -32.29
N ALA A 32 -59.44 -21.68 -32.86
CA ALA A 32 -60.18 -21.71 -34.13
C ALA A 32 -61.71 -21.39 -33.95
N VAL A 33 -62.30 -21.56 -32.77
CA VAL A 33 -63.74 -21.32 -32.51
C VAL A 33 -64.02 -19.88 -32.14
N ILE A 34 -63.06 -19.13 -31.63
CA ILE A 34 -63.24 -17.69 -31.27
C ILE A 34 -63.05 -16.78 -32.49
N ALA A 35 -62.37 -17.22 -33.55
CA ALA A 35 -62.21 -16.43 -34.78
C ALA A 35 -63.46 -16.44 -35.69
N LEU A 36 -64.31 -17.45 -35.55
CA LEU A 36 -65.54 -17.54 -36.36
C LEU A 36 -66.81 -16.83 -35.73
N ALA A 37 -66.75 -16.57 -34.39
CA ALA A 37 -67.82 -15.85 -33.72
C ALA A 37 -67.63 -14.30 -33.75
N GLY A 38 -66.39 -13.82 -33.89
CA GLY A 38 -66.06 -12.38 -33.96
C GLY A 38 -66.27 -11.75 -35.35
N GLY A 39 -66.22 -12.56 -36.44
CA GLY A 39 -66.40 -12.09 -37.82
C GLY A 39 -67.85 -11.80 -38.23
N GLY A 40 -68.78 -12.39 -37.52
CA GLY A 40 -70.22 -12.21 -37.84
C GLY A 40 -70.89 -10.92 -37.32
N TRP A 41 -70.31 -10.31 -36.26
CA TRP A 41 -70.87 -9.08 -35.68
C TRP A 41 -70.38 -7.80 -36.38
N TYR A 42 -69.24 -7.83 -37.07
CA TYR A 42 -68.71 -6.65 -37.76
C TYR A 42 -69.37 -6.34 -39.10
N ALA A 43 -70.15 -7.27 -39.62
CA ALA A 43 -70.79 -7.11 -40.91
C ALA A 43 -72.28 -6.48 -40.86
N LEU A 44 -72.79 -6.18 -39.65
CA LEU A 44 -74.16 -5.77 -39.45
C LEU A 44 -74.37 -4.34 -38.92
N GLN A 45 -73.38 -3.50 -38.84
CA GLN A 45 -73.56 -2.07 -38.50
C GLN A 45 -73.31 -1.19 -39.72
N GLY A 46 -74.47 -0.69 -40.17
CA GLY A 46 -74.70 0.04 -41.38
C GLY A 46 -74.01 1.38 -41.49
N LYS A 47 -73.92 1.73 -42.75
CA LYS A 47 -73.51 3.00 -43.33
C LYS A 47 -74.18 4.19 -42.69
N SER A 48 -73.48 5.18 -42.27
CA SER A 48 -73.87 6.57 -42.21
C SER A 48 -72.76 7.47 -42.75
N ALA A 49 -73.13 8.38 -43.60
CA ALA A 49 -72.36 9.25 -44.46
C ALA A 49 -71.56 10.31 -43.65
N PRO A 50 -70.41 10.82 -44.16
CA PRO A 50 -69.57 11.79 -43.46
C PRO A 50 -70.12 13.23 -43.65
N PRO A 51 -70.06 14.08 -42.60
CA PRO A 51 -70.19 15.53 -42.76
C PRO A 51 -68.83 16.17 -43.18
N PRO A 52 -68.86 17.37 -43.75
CA PRO A 52 -67.76 17.96 -44.51
C PRO A 52 -66.57 18.41 -43.62
N ALA A 53 -65.40 18.32 -44.23
CA ALA A 53 -64.12 18.68 -43.66
C ALA A 53 -64.08 20.14 -43.16
N ALA A 54 -64.02 20.32 -41.87
CA ALA A 54 -63.50 21.55 -41.28
C ALA A 54 -61.98 21.46 -41.20
N ALA A 55 -61.33 22.44 -41.79
CA ALA A 55 -59.86 22.57 -41.81
C ALA A 55 -59.30 22.54 -40.41
N ALA A 56 -58.54 21.46 -40.09
CA ALA A 56 -57.75 21.43 -38.91
C ALA A 56 -56.58 22.38 -39.10
N ALA A 57 -56.65 23.54 -38.52
CA ALA A 57 -55.57 24.44 -38.34
C ALA A 57 -54.44 23.65 -37.50
N LYS A 58 -53.30 23.45 -38.12
CA LYS A 58 -52.06 23.03 -37.37
C LYS A 58 -51.87 24.05 -36.24
N LYS A 59 -52.24 23.64 -35.03
CA LYS A 59 -51.71 24.33 -33.85
C LYS A 59 -50.16 24.29 -33.95
N ALA A 60 -49.60 25.44 -34.30
CA ALA A 60 -48.18 25.66 -34.10
C ALA A 60 -47.94 25.45 -32.62
N ASP A 61 -47.21 24.38 -32.29
CA ASP A 61 -46.66 24.17 -30.95
C ASP A 61 -45.89 25.45 -30.57
N LYS A 62 -46.42 26.18 -29.60
CA LYS A 62 -45.65 27.25 -28.97
C LYS A 62 -44.37 26.59 -28.44
N PRO A 63 -43.20 27.14 -28.75
CA PRO A 63 -41.95 26.57 -28.21
C PRO A 63 -42.07 26.54 -26.70
N THR A 64 -42.18 25.34 -26.14
CA THR A 64 -42.10 25.14 -24.68
C THR A 64 -40.69 25.56 -24.25
N VAL A 65 -40.60 26.71 -23.56
CA VAL A 65 -39.35 27.17 -22.98
C VAL A 65 -39.19 26.44 -21.66
N PHE A 66 -38.17 25.61 -21.58
CA PHE A 66 -37.86 24.90 -20.36
C PHE A 66 -37.05 25.84 -19.41
N GLU A 67 -37.54 26.01 -18.19
CA GLU A 67 -36.82 26.75 -17.16
C GLU A 67 -35.83 25.80 -16.50
N LEU A 68 -34.53 26.13 -16.59
CA LEU A 68 -33.45 25.36 -16.01
C LEU A 68 -33.10 25.92 -14.60
N ALA A 69 -33.10 25.05 -13.59
CA ALA A 69 -32.55 25.36 -12.28
C ALA A 69 -31.00 25.43 -12.31
N GLN A 70 -30.42 26.06 -11.34
CA GLN A 70 -28.94 26.16 -11.25
C GLN A 70 -28.26 24.79 -11.15
N ASN A 71 -28.93 23.79 -10.55
CA ASN A 71 -28.41 22.43 -10.42
C ASN A 71 -28.54 21.61 -11.72
N ASP A 72 -29.33 22.09 -12.68
CA ASP A 72 -29.51 21.41 -13.96
C ASP A 72 -28.39 21.75 -14.96
N VAL A 73 -27.59 22.74 -14.65
CA VAL A 73 -26.48 23.19 -15.49
C VAL A 73 -25.15 23.14 -14.77
N VAL A 74 -24.11 22.89 -15.53
CA VAL A 74 -22.73 22.91 -15.05
C VAL A 74 -21.87 23.72 -16.00
N THR A 75 -21.01 24.58 -15.46
CA THR A 75 -20.00 25.28 -16.26
C THR A 75 -18.76 24.40 -16.36
N VAL A 76 -18.27 24.20 -17.56
CA VAL A 76 -17.05 23.43 -17.83
C VAL A 76 -15.85 24.18 -17.27
N GLU A 77 -15.18 23.54 -16.34
CA GLU A 77 -13.91 24.03 -15.78
C GLU A 77 -12.75 23.28 -16.39
N SER A 78 -11.58 23.94 -16.48
CA SER A 78 -10.34 23.28 -16.86
C SER A 78 -9.53 22.98 -15.60
N ARG A 79 -9.34 21.70 -15.30
CA ARG A 79 -8.46 21.26 -14.19
C ARG A 79 -7.83 19.92 -14.50
N GLU A 80 -6.79 19.59 -13.75
CA GLU A 80 -6.18 18.25 -13.79
C GLU A 80 -7.16 17.21 -13.23
N LEU A 81 -7.35 16.13 -13.95
CA LEU A 81 -8.08 14.96 -13.50
C LEU A 81 -7.07 13.88 -13.10
N ALA A 82 -7.25 13.28 -11.94
CA ALA A 82 -6.41 12.21 -11.45
C ALA A 82 -7.19 10.91 -11.32
N LEU A 83 -6.65 9.83 -11.86
CA LEU A 83 -7.17 8.49 -11.59
C LEU A 83 -6.62 8.03 -10.25
N ARG A 84 -7.51 7.63 -9.38
CA ARG A 84 -7.18 7.16 -8.04
C ARG A 84 -7.56 5.69 -7.90
N LEU A 85 -6.60 4.90 -7.45
CA LEU A 85 -6.82 3.50 -7.12
C LEU A 85 -6.97 3.37 -5.61
N PRO A 86 -8.14 2.96 -5.09
CA PRO A 86 -8.34 2.81 -3.66
C PRO A 86 -7.45 1.69 -3.11
N LEU A 87 -6.96 1.89 -1.90
CA LEU A 87 -6.15 0.93 -1.17
C LEU A 87 -6.48 0.95 0.33
N SER A 88 -6.19 -0.14 0.98
CA SER A 88 -6.20 -0.24 2.44
C SER A 88 -5.04 -1.11 2.90
N GLY A 89 -4.55 -0.86 4.10
CA GLY A 89 -3.42 -1.59 4.64
C GLY A 89 -3.11 -1.21 6.07
N SER A 90 -2.00 -1.71 6.58
CA SER A 90 -1.51 -1.41 7.92
C SER A 90 -0.11 -0.81 7.86
N LEU A 91 0.16 0.10 8.80
CA LEU A 91 1.49 0.68 8.96
C LEU A 91 2.42 -0.34 9.61
N ALA A 92 3.58 -0.56 9.00
CA ALA A 92 4.66 -1.40 9.52
C ALA A 92 5.94 -0.56 9.67
N PRO A 93 6.83 -0.90 10.61
CA PRO A 93 8.12 -0.23 10.69
C PRO A 93 9.00 -0.66 9.51
N LEU A 94 9.74 0.27 8.92
CA LEU A 94 10.68 -0.05 7.84
C LEU A 94 11.79 -0.99 8.32
N ALA A 95 12.27 -0.79 9.55
CA ALA A 95 13.27 -1.63 10.18
C ALA A 95 12.83 -2.03 11.58
N GLN A 96 13.01 -3.31 11.89
CA GLN A 96 12.84 -3.87 13.22
C GLN A 96 13.89 -4.92 13.49
N ALA A 97 14.32 -5.02 14.74
CA ALA A 97 15.29 -6.01 15.17
C ALA A 97 14.89 -6.62 16.51
N THR A 98 14.87 -7.93 16.59
CA THR A 98 14.86 -8.64 17.86
C THR A 98 16.30 -8.92 18.26
N VAL A 99 16.79 -8.19 19.25
CA VAL A 99 18.14 -8.34 19.79
C VAL A 99 18.18 -9.61 20.62
N LYS A 100 19.14 -10.47 20.33
CA LYS A 100 19.36 -11.74 21.03
C LYS A 100 20.70 -11.74 21.74
N SER A 101 20.83 -12.49 22.83
CA SER A 101 22.10 -12.72 23.48
C SER A 101 22.99 -13.61 22.62
N LYS A 102 24.31 -13.27 22.51
CA LYS A 102 25.30 -14.12 21.85
C LYS A 102 26.00 -15.08 22.81
N VAL A 103 25.96 -14.75 24.09
CA VAL A 103 26.66 -15.51 25.13
C VAL A 103 25.70 -15.87 26.27
N SER A 104 26.03 -16.92 27.01
CA SER A 104 25.31 -17.26 28.24
C SER A 104 25.76 -16.34 29.39
N GLY A 105 24.82 -15.94 30.23
CA GLY A 105 25.12 -15.13 31.41
C GLY A 105 23.85 -14.76 32.19
N VAL A 106 24.01 -14.23 33.39
CA VAL A 106 22.94 -13.67 34.19
C VAL A 106 22.81 -12.20 33.84
N VAL A 107 21.59 -11.71 33.62
CA VAL A 107 21.34 -10.29 33.36
C VAL A 107 21.54 -9.51 34.66
N LEU A 108 22.53 -8.64 34.72
CA LEU A 108 22.74 -7.74 35.86
C LEU A 108 21.75 -6.60 35.84
N GLU A 109 21.59 -5.95 34.68
CA GLU A 109 20.72 -4.81 34.53
C GLU A 109 20.16 -4.71 33.10
N THR A 110 19.00 -4.12 32.99
CA THR A 110 18.41 -3.67 31.72
C THR A 110 18.27 -2.16 31.78
N GLY A 111 19.09 -1.45 30.99
CA GLY A 111 19.17 0.03 31.03
C GLY A 111 17.98 0.74 30.40
N VAL A 112 17.07 0.01 29.73
CA VAL A 112 15.95 0.58 28.96
C VAL A 112 14.67 -0.22 29.20
N ARG A 113 13.53 0.48 29.01
CA ARG A 113 12.17 -0.09 29.14
C ARG A 113 11.40 0.08 27.84
N GLU A 114 10.25 -0.61 27.74
CA GLU A 114 9.33 -0.47 26.63
C GLU A 114 8.91 1.00 26.46
N GLY A 115 8.82 1.46 25.21
CA GLY A 115 8.50 2.84 24.88
C GLY A 115 9.68 3.83 24.91
N MET A 116 10.84 3.44 25.44
CA MET A 116 12.04 4.30 25.44
C MET A 116 12.71 4.32 24.06
N LYS A 117 13.24 5.47 23.68
CA LYS A 117 14.09 5.64 22.50
C LYS A 117 15.49 5.15 22.80
N VAL A 118 16.10 4.47 21.85
CA VAL A 118 17.48 3.98 21.90
C VAL A 118 18.21 4.38 20.62
N ALA A 119 19.52 4.63 20.76
CA ALA A 119 20.40 4.88 19.63
C ALA A 119 21.14 3.59 19.22
N ALA A 120 21.52 3.47 17.96
CA ALA A 120 22.36 2.37 17.49
C ALA A 120 23.68 2.33 18.29
N GLY A 121 24.10 1.14 18.72
CA GLY A 121 25.29 0.93 19.58
C GLY A 121 25.04 1.18 21.07
N GLN A 122 23.91 1.74 21.49
CA GLN A 122 23.60 1.95 22.89
C GLN A 122 23.48 0.61 23.64
N VAL A 123 24.06 0.52 24.83
CA VAL A 123 23.92 -0.66 25.70
C VAL A 123 22.48 -0.70 26.24
N ILE A 124 21.81 -1.81 25.98
CA ILE A 124 20.40 -2.03 26.37
C ILE A 124 20.25 -3.03 27.51
N ALA A 125 21.21 -3.95 27.63
CA ALA A 125 21.30 -4.87 28.75
C ALA A 125 22.79 -5.23 29.00
N ARG A 126 23.08 -5.58 30.23
CA ARG A 126 24.42 -6.01 30.67
C ARG A 126 24.35 -7.35 31.38
N LEU A 127 25.12 -8.29 30.90
CA LEU A 127 25.27 -9.58 31.55
C LEU A 127 26.42 -9.52 32.61
N ASP A 128 26.42 -10.48 33.51
CA ASP A 128 27.55 -10.71 34.42
C ASP A 128 28.79 -11.06 33.57
N ASP A 129 29.81 -10.25 33.70
CA ASP A 129 31.07 -10.34 32.93
C ASP A 129 32.26 -10.83 33.74
N ALA A 130 32.06 -11.24 34.99
CA ALA A 130 33.13 -11.64 35.88
C ALA A 130 33.98 -12.79 35.30
N ASP A 131 33.32 -13.85 34.79
CA ASP A 131 33.98 -14.97 34.14
C ASP A 131 34.71 -14.57 32.85
N ALA A 132 34.07 -13.72 32.05
CA ALA A 132 34.66 -13.24 30.79
C ALA A 132 35.89 -12.37 31.04
N ARG A 133 35.88 -11.50 32.06
CA ARG A 133 37.04 -10.70 32.49
C ARG A 133 38.18 -11.59 32.98
N ALA A 134 37.87 -12.62 33.78
CA ALA A 134 38.87 -13.56 34.25
C ALA A 134 39.55 -14.30 33.09
N ARG A 135 38.77 -14.73 32.06
CA ARG A 135 39.31 -15.33 30.82
C ARG A 135 40.23 -14.39 30.06
N VAL A 136 39.82 -13.12 29.90
CA VAL A 136 40.66 -12.11 29.23
C VAL A 136 41.98 -11.93 29.99
N ALA A 137 41.93 -11.86 31.34
CA ALA A 137 43.15 -11.74 32.15
C ALA A 137 44.06 -12.97 32.00
N GLN A 138 43.50 -14.18 31.97
CA GLN A 138 44.23 -15.42 31.73
C GLN A 138 44.92 -15.43 30.36
N GLN A 139 44.18 -15.11 29.28
CA GLN A 139 44.76 -15.09 27.93
C GLN A 139 45.83 -13.98 27.77
N ALA A 140 45.63 -12.83 28.43
CA ALA A 140 46.63 -11.77 28.45
C ALA A 140 47.94 -12.22 29.12
N ALA A 141 47.83 -13.02 30.18
CA ALA A 141 49.05 -13.59 30.86
C ALA A 141 49.76 -14.60 29.94
N LEU A 142 49.00 -15.46 29.20
CA LEU A 142 49.60 -16.39 28.25
C LEU A 142 50.29 -15.69 27.08
N LEU A 143 49.67 -14.61 26.55
CA LEU A 143 50.34 -13.78 25.54
C LEU A 143 51.61 -13.15 26.03
N LYS A 144 51.65 -12.67 27.29
CA LYS A 144 52.84 -12.12 27.91
C LYS A 144 53.94 -13.20 28.06
N GLU A 145 53.59 -14.42 28.45
CA GLU A 145 54.51 -15.55 28.51
C GLU A 145 55.10 -15.88 27.14
N ALA A 146 54.25 -16.03 26.11
CA ALA A 146 54.71 -16.30 24.73
C ALA A 146 55.63 -15.18 24.22
N SER A 147 55.31 -13.92 24.51
CA SER A 147 56.14 -12.77 24.13
C SER A 147 57.49 -12.78 24.81
N ALA A 148 57.59 -13.21 26.09
CA ALA A 148 58.85 -13.35 26.80
C ALA A 148 59.71 -14.49 26.21
N ARG A 149 59.11 -15.62 25.81
CA ARG A 149 59.78 -16.70 25.09
C ARG A 149 60.37 -16.25 23.76
N LEU A 150 59.57 -15.46 22.98
CA LEU A 150 60.03 -14.88 21.72
C LEU A 150 61.27 -13.96 21.97
N ALA A 151 61.15 -13.06 22.93
CA ALA A 151 62.25 -12.16 23.25
C ALA A 151 63.55 -12.93 23.62
N MET A 152 63.43 -14.05 24.37
CA MET A 152 64.53 -14.92 24.67
C MET A 152 65.12 -15.62 23.42
N ALA A 153 64.25 -16.17 22.55
CA ALA A 153 64.64 -16.79 21.29
C ALA A 153 65.33 -15.78 20.35
N THR A 154 64.86 -14.59 20.23
CA THR A 154 65.43 -13.50 19.41
C THR A 154 66.82 -13.09 19.95
N LYS A 155 66.99 -13.02 21.29
CA LYS A 155 68.29 -12.76 21.90
C LYS A 155 69.29 -13.89 21.62
N ASN A 156 68.79 -15.13 21.67
CA ASN A 156 69.65 -16.31 21.37
C ASN A 156 70.06 -16.32 19.90
N GLU A 157 69.17 -15.99 18.99
CA GLU A 157 69.46 -15.85 17.56
C GLU A 157 70.52 -14.77 17.31
N ALA A 158 70.37 -13.58 17.92
CA ALA A 158 71.36 -12.52 17.79
C ALA A 158 72.75 -12.95 18.27
N ASN A 159 72.80 -13.66 19.40
CA ASN A 159 74.07 -14.23 19.91
C ASN A 159 74.65 -15.30 18.94
N SER A 160 73.85 -16.23 18.47
CA SER A 160 74.23 -17.26 17.48
C SER A 160 74.69 -16.64 16.18
N GLN A 161 74.07 -15.57 15.72
CA GLN A 161 74.50 -14.85 14.51
C GLN A 161 75.90 -14.23 14.68
N ALA A 162 76.22 -13.69 15.89
CA ALA A 162 77.53 -13.15 16.20
C ALA A 162 78.60 -14.25 16.21
N LEU A 163 78.27 -15.44 16.76
CA LEU A 163 79.16 -16.58 16.82
C LEU A 163 79.42 -17.21 15.42
N LEU A 164 78.41 -17.27 14.58
CA LEU A 164 78.48 -17.70 13.18
C LEU A 164 79.39 -16.80 12.36
N LYS A 165 79.29 -15.47 12.52
CA LYS A 165 80.19 -14.51 11.88
C LYS A 165 81.67 -14.68 12.27
N GLN A 166 81.92 -15.24 13.47
CA GLN A 166 83.25 -15.57 13.97
C GLN A 166 83.68 -17.02 13.67
N ASN A 167 82.90 -17.78 12.94
CA ASN A 167 83.08 -19.19 12.60
C ASN A 167 83.11 -20.12 13.83
N TYR A 168 82.52 -19.77 14.96
CA TYR A 168 82.50 -20.62 16.16
C TYR A 168 81.36 -21.63 16.15
N ILE A 169 80.34 -21.45 15.30
CA ILE A 169 79.25 -22.39 15.11
C ILE A 169 78.98 -22.66 13.61
N SER A 170 78.34 -23.79 13.29
CA SER A 170 77.97 -24.17 11.96
C SER A 170 76.71 -23.44 11.50
N GLN A 171 76.50 -23.29 10.18
CA GLN A 171 75.27 -22.74 9.58
C GLN A 171 74.06 -23.49 10.10
N ASN A 172 74.10 -24.82 10.18
CA ASN A 172 72.98 -25.66 10.63
C ASN A 172 72.57 -25.34 12.08
N SER A 173 73.54 -25.01 12.97
CA SER A 173 73.25 -24.60 14.34
C SER A 173 72.57 -23.23 14.39
N PHE A 174 72.99 -22.27 13.56
CA PHE A 174 72.32 -20.99 13.41
C PHE A 174 70.91 -21.15 12.89
N ASP A 175 70.67 -21.94 11.82
CA ASP A 175 69.36 -22.18 11.22
C ASP A 175 68.40 -22.79 12.26
N THR A 176 68.85 -23.68 13.11
CA THR A 176 68.06 -24.24 14.23
C THR A 176 67.63 -23.15 15.21
N THR A 177 68.51 -22.20 15.54
CA THR A 177 68.20 -21.10 16.43
C THR A 177 67.16 -20.12 15.76
N ARG A 178 67.33 -19.84 14.46
CA ARG A 178 66.40 -19.04 13.67
C ARG A 178 65.02 -19.68 13.62
N ASN A 179 64.96 -20.99 13.36
CA ASN A 179 63.66 -21.72 13.36
C ASN A 179 63.01 -21.64 14.75
N SER A 180 63.81 -21.61 15.85
CA SER A 180 63.22 -21.39 17.18
C SER A 180 62.54 -20.02 17.36
N VAL A 181 63.03 -18.96 16.70
CA VAL A 181 62.44 -17.64 16.69
C VAL A 181 61.12 -17.71 15.92
N GLU A 182 61.09 -18.35 14.75
CA GLU A 182 59.88 -18.49 13.93
C GLU A 182 58.79 -19.26 14.69
N LEU A 183 59.17 -20.34 15.40
CA LEU A 183 58.26 -21.08 16.29
C LEU A 183 57.72 -20.23 17.44
N ALA A 184 58.61 -19.45 18.09
CA ALA A 184 58.21 -18.56 19.18
C ALA A 184 57.30 -17.42 18.70
N GLN A 185 57.54 -16.90 17.50
CA GLN A 185 56.65 -15.90 16.85
C GLN A 185 55.27 -16.50 16.59
N ALA A 186 55.19 -17.69 15.99
CA ALA A 186 53.92 -18.37 15.75
C ALA A 186 53.15 -18.61 17.07
N ALA A 187 53.84 -18.89 18.16
CA ALA A 187 53.22 -19.05 19.49
C ALA A 187 52.63 -17.72 20.03
N VAL A 188 53.31 -16.59 19.78
CA VAL A 188 52.77 -15.24 20.10
C VAL A 188 51.53 -14.95 19.31
N ASP A 189 51.54 -15.24 18.01
CA ASP A 189 50.40 -14.97 17.14
C ASP A 189 49.19 -15.83 17.54
N ALA A 190 49.40 -17.08 17.88
CA ALA A 190 48.37 -17.96 18.42
C ALA A 190 47.80 -17.45 19.76
N ALA A 191 48.67 -17.06 20.72
CA ALA A 191 48.21 -16.52 21.99
C ALA A 191 47.45 -15.19 21.84
N ARG A 192 47.84 -14.35 20.87
CA ARG A 192 47.15 -13.11 20.53
C ARG A 192 45.76 -13.38 20.02
N ALA A 193 45.58 -14.33 19.10
CA ALA A 193 44.28 -14.72 18.56
C ALA A 193 43.37 -15.23 19.69
N GLN A 194 43.91 -16.02 20.66
CA GLN A 194 43.11 -16.48 21.80
C GLN A 194 42.68 -15.33 22.73
N LEU A 195 43.55 -14.34 22.96
CA LEU A 195 43.18 -13.13 23.71
C LEU A 195 42.07 -12.34 23.01
N ASP A 196 42.14 -12.20 21.68
CA ASP A 196 41.13 -11.46 20.90
C ASP A 196 39.77 -12.18 20.95
N LEU A 197 39.74 -13.51 20.89
CA LEU A 197 38.51 -14.29 21.10
C LEU A 197 37.93 -14.06 22.51
N ALA A 198 38.74 -14.04 23.54
CA ALA A 198 38.30 -13.76 24.91
C ALA A 198 37.73 -12.32 25.04
N ARG A 199 38.32 -11.35 24.35
CA ARG A 199 37.84 -9.95 24.32
C ARG A 199 36.49 -9.83 23.59
N ILE A 200 36.30 -10.56 22.50
CA ILE A 200 35.04 -10.62 21.81
C ILE A 200 33.94 -11.16 22.74
N ALA A 201 34.21 -12.27 23.42
CA ALA A 201 33.27 -12.85 24.38
C ALA A 201 32.93 -11.87 25.53
N LEU A 202 33.90 -11.12 26.03
CA LEU A 202 33.69 -10.06 27.03
C LEU A 202 32.83 -8.91 26.45
N ASN A 203 33.10 -8.49 25.23
CA ASN A 203 32.31 -7.44 24.61
C ASN A 203 30.85 -7.88 24.35
N ASP A 204 30.64 -9.15 24.07
CA ASP A 204 29.29 -9.73 23.81
C ASP A 204 28.46 -9.85 25.11
N THR A 205 29.02 -9.63 26.31
CA THR A 205 28.26 -9.47 27.56
C THR A 205 27.52 -8.13 27.62
N LEU A 206 27.94 -7.15 26.81
CA LEU A 206 27.28 -5.86 26.65
C LEU A 206 26.33 -5.93 25.44
N ILE A 207 25.07 -6.16 25.70
CA ILE A 207 24.06 -6.27 24.65
C ILE A 207 23.71 -4.87 24.17
N ARG A 208 23.90 -4.62 22.87
CA ARG A 208 23.72 -3.31 22.23
C ARG A 208 22.58 -3.31 21.22
N ALA A 209 21.95 -2.16 21.06
CA ALA A 209 20.95 -1.92 20.02
C ALA A 209 21.61 -1.92 18.64
N PRO A 210 21.13 -2.72 17.67
CA PRO A 210 21.70 -2.75 16.32
C PRO A 210 21.23 -1.57 15.44
N LEU A 211 20.12 -0.93 15.82
CA LEU A 211 19.53 0.23 15.13
C LEU A 211 19.00 1.25 16.13
N SER A 212 18.84 2.49 15.67
CA SER A 212 18.15 3.52 16.44
C SER A 212 16.63 3.34 16.28
N GLY A 213 15.90 3.47 17.38
CA GLY A 213 14.45 3.26 17.36
C GLY A 213 13.82 3.33 18.75
N VAL A 214 12.68 2.69 18.90
CA VAL A 214 11.93 2.60 20.15
C VAL A 214 11.84 1.12 20.56
N VAL A 215 12.05 0.85 21.84
CA VAL A 215 11.85 -0.51 22.39
C VAL A 215 10.38 -0.85 22.34
N SER A 216 10.02 -1.85 21.52
CA SER A 216 8.63 -2.31 21.39
C SER A 216 8.28 -3.38 22.42
N LYS A 217 9.26 -4.23 22.77
CA LYS A 217 9.07 -5.31 23.75
C LYS A 217 10.39 -5.66 24.43
N ARG A 218 10.32 -5.95 25.71
CA ARG A 218 11.38 -6.52 26.51
C ARG A 218 11.04 -7.96 26.85
N TYR A 219 11.98 -8.87 26.67
CA TYR A 219 11.80 -10.31 26.90
C TYR A 219 12.48 -10.79 28.18
N VAL A 220 13.36 -9.96 28.77
CA VAL A 220 14.21 -10.37 29.90
C VAL A 220 14.18 -9.35 31.03
N GLN A 221 14.42 -9.82 32.26
CA GLN A 221 14.54 -8.99 33.44
C GLN A 221 15.89 -9.20 34.12
N ALA A 222 16.29 -8.24 34.96
CA ALA A 222 17.47 -8.39 35.79
C ALA A 222 17.34 -9.62 36.72
N GLY A 223 18.41 -10.39 36.84
CA GLY A 223 18.48 -11.65 37.60
C GLY A 223 18.16 -12.90 36.76
N GLU A 224 17.61 -12.78 35.54
CA GLU A 224 17.37 -13.92 34.66
C GLU A 224 18.66 -14.42 34.00
N LYS A 225 18.75 -15.77 33.85
CA LYS A 225 19.84 -16.41 33.12
C LYS A 225 19.50 -16.55 31.66
N LEU A 226 20.35 -16.07 30.78
CA LEU A 226 20.23 -16.20 29.32
C LEU A 226 21.14 -17.31 28.80
N SER A 227 20.66 -17.92 27.70
CA SER A 227 21.45 -18.78 26.81
C SER A 227 21.72 -18.04 25.49
N PRO A 228 22.71 -18.51 24.68
CA PRO A 228 22.84 -17.99 23.32
C PRO A 228 21.53 -18.05 22.56
N ASP A 229 21.31 -17.07 21.68
CA ASP A 229 20.07 -16.88 20.89
C ASP A 229 18.80 -16.55 21.68
N SER A 230 18.84 -16.44 23.02
CA SER A 230 17.69 -15.97 23.80
C SER A 230 17.34 -14.53 23.42
N PRO A 231 16.05 -14.23 23.12
CA PRO A 231 15.62 -12.87 22.80
C PRO A 231 15.72 -11.98 24.05
N VAL A 232 16.24 -10.77 23.85
CA VAL A 232 16.43 -9.78 24.94
C VAL A 232 15.44 -8.63 24.79
N MET A 233 15.43 -7.97 23.64
CA MET A 233 14.54 -6.84 23.34
C MET A 233 14.20 -6.79 21.87
N ALA A 234 13.00 -6.29 21.55
CA ALA A 234 12.61 -5.90 20.21
C ALA A 234 12.67 -4.37 20.07
N ILE A 235 13.31 -3.89 19.02
CA ILE A 235 13.48 -2.46 18.71
C ILE A 235 12.89 -2.23 17.33
N VAL A 236 12.10 -1.15 17.19
CA VAL A 236 11.44 -0.77 15.94
C VAL A 236 11.80 0.67 15.56
N ASP A 237 12.08 0.88 14.30
CA ASP A 237 12.21 2.24 13.76
C ASP A 237 10.80 2.78 13.48
N LEU A 238 10.43 3.85 14.17
CA LEU A 238 9.15 4.55 13.97
C LEU A 238 9.30 5.83 13.15
N GLN A 239 10.51 6.26 12.78
CA GLN A 239 10.70 7.44 11.93
C GLN A 239 10.34 7.15 10.46
N HIS A 240 10.69 5.94 10.03
CA HIS A 240 10.41 5.48 8.68
C HIS A 240 9.42 4.32 8.75
N LEU A 241 8.22 4.57 8.28
CA LEU A 241 7.17 3.56 8.23
C LEU A 241 6.90 3.14 6.78
N THR A 242 6.40 1.94 6.61
CA THR A 242 5.78 1.49 5.37
C THR A 242 4.29 1.28 5.59
N LEU A 243 3.48 1.72 4.67
CA LEU A 243 2.10 1.29 4.60
C LEU A 243 2.07 0.06 3.68
N ASP A 244 1.80 -1.09 4.27
CA ASP A 244 1.68 -2.37 3.57
C ASP A 244 0.25 -2.47 3.06
N ALA A 245 0.04 -2.03 1.82
CA ALA A 245 -1.27 -1.90 1.21
C ALA A 245 -1.58 -3.09 0.30
N GLN A 246 -2.79 -3.60 0.40
CA GLN A 246 -3.30 -4.64 -0.48
C GLN A 246 -3.99 -4.01 -1.68
N VAL A 247 -3.53 -4.37 -2.89
CA VAL A 247 -4.08 -3.92 -4.16
C VAL A 247 -4.48 -5.14 -4.98
N PRO A 248 -5.69 -5.17 -5.59
CA PRO A 248 -6.10 -6.25 -6.47
C PRO A 248 -5.09 -6.48 -7.59
N ALA A 249 -4.78 -7.74 -7.90
CA ALA A 249 -3.80 -8.09 -8.93
C ALA A 249 -4.18 -7.55 -10.33
N SER A 250 -5.49 -7.36 -10.60
CA SER A 250 -5.99 -6.74 -11.84
C SER A 250 -5.53 -5.30 -12.03
N ASP A 251 -5.29 -4.57 -10.94
CA ASP A 251 -4.99 -3.15 -10.95
C ASP A 251 -3.48 -2.86 -10.87
N ILE A 252 -2.68 -3.87 -10.51
CA ILE A 252 -1.21 -3.76 -10.41
C ILE A 252 -0.53 -3.23 -11.68
N PRO A 253 -0.97 -3.56 -12.92
CA PRO A 253 -0.35 -3.01 -14.12
C PRO A 253 -0.38 -1.47 -14.20
N ARG A 254 -1.27 -0.81 -13.44
CA ARG A 254 -1.38 0.66 -13.35
C ARG A 254 -0.51 1.25 -12.24
N VAL A 255 -0.01 0.42 -11.32
CA VAL A 255 0.79 0.86 -10.17
C VAL A 255 2.26 0.87 -10.54
N GLN A 256 2.92 1.99 -10.31
CA GLN A 256 4.34 2.18 -10.59
C GLN A 256 5.06 2.73 -9.35
N VAL A 257 6.32 2.37 -9.20
CA VAL A 257 7.18 2.92 -8.15
C VAL A 257 7.33 4.44 -8.35
N GLY A 258 7.21 5.19 -7.27
CA GLY A 258 7.29 6.65 -7.26
C GLY A 258 5.95 7.38 -7.32
N GLN A 259 4.84 6.68 -7.60
CA GLN A 259 3.51 7.29 -7.58
C GLN A 259 3.14 7.82 -6.19
N ASP A 260 2.44 8.96 -6.18
CA ASP A 260 1.97 9.60 -4.95
C ASP A 260 0.76 8.86 -4.38
N VAL A 261 0.77 8.71 -3.06
CA VAL A 261 -0.30 8.08 -2.30
C VAL A 261 -0.81 9.05 -1.25
N ARG A 262 -2.12 9.20 -1.15
CA ARG A 262 -2.78 9.92 -0.06
C ARG A 262 -3.62 8.95 0.74
N PHE A 263 -3.49 9.01 2.06
CA PHE A 263 -4.21 8.09 2.93
C PHE A 263 -4.59 8.75 4.26
N LYS A 264 -5.59 8.19 4.90
CA LYS A 264 -6.05 8.54 6.25
C LYS A 264 -5.78 7.35 7.17
N VAL A 265 -5.37 7.64 8.39
CA VAL A 265 -5.11 6.65 9.42
C VAL A 265 -6.25 6.70 10.44
N ASP A 266 -6.75 5.53 10.79
CA ASP A 266 -7.81 5.43 11.80
C ASP A 266 -7.35 6.02 13.14
N GLY A 267 -8.20 6.84 13.76
CA GLY A 267 -7.86 7.60 14.98
C GLY A 267 -7.33 9.02 14.74
N PHE A 268 -7.04 9.41 13.49
CA PHE A 268 -6.63 10.77 13.13
C PHE A 268 -7.73 11.46 12.31
N ASN A 269 -8.73 12.01 12.99
CA ASN A 269 -9.86 12.67 12.33
C ASN A 269 -9.41 13.86 11.48
N GLY A 270 -9.63 13.76 10.14
CA GLY A 270 -9.45 14.86 9.20
C GLY A 270 -8.01 15.14 8.77
N ARG A 271 -7.00 14.38 9.25
CA ARG A 271 -5.62 14.53 8.81
C ARG A 271 -5.30 13.61 7.65
N ASP A 272 -4.87 14.19 6.54
CA ASP A 272 -4.36 13.46 5.38
C ASP A 272 -2.85 13.25 5.51
N PHE A 273 -2.42 12.03 5.29
CA PHE A 273 -1.01 11.66 5.20
C PHE A 273 -0.63 11.40 3.76
N GLN A 274 0.65 11.59 3.46
CA GLN A 274 1.20 11.39 2.13
C GLN A 274 2.30 10.35 2.18
N GLY A 275 2.43 9.61 1.11
CA GLY A 275 3.49 8.64 0.91
C GLY A 275 3.77 8.45 -0.57
N LYS A 276 4.75 7.61 -0.88
CA LYS A 276 5.09 7.22 -2.25
C LYS A 276 5.21 5.71 -2.35
N VAL A 277 4.76 5.17 -3.48
CA VAL A 277 4.99 3.75 -3.79
C VAL A 277 6.49 3.50 -3.85
N ALA A 278 7.03 2.74 -2.89
CA ALA A 278 8.45 2.42 -2.81
C ALA A 278 8.78 1.14 -3.55
N ARG A 279 7.92 0.12 -3.47
CA ARG A 279 8.11 -1.19 -4.10
C ARG A 279 6.79 -1.94 -4.18
N ILE A 280 6.73 -2.89 -5.09
CA ILE A 280 5.57 -3.77 -5.32
C ILE A 280 6.05 -5.20 -5.11
N ASN A 281 5.32 -6.01 -4.34
CA ASN A 281 5.63 -7.42 -4.19
C ASN A 281 5.41 -8.13 -5.54
N PRO A 282 6.37 -8.93 -6.03
CA PRO A 282 6.22 -9.63 -7.31
C PRO A 282 5.25 -10.82 -7.27
N ALA A 283 4.81 -11.25 -6.09
CA ALA A 283 3.92 -12.39 -5.90
C ALA A 283 2.64 -11.98 -5.16
N THR A 284 1.53 -12.67 -5.45
CA THR A 284 0.29 -12.57 -4.66
C THR A 284 0.47 -13.30 -3.32
N GLU A 285 -0.20 -12.84 -2.29
CA GLU A 285 -0.28 -13.57 -1.04
C GLU A 285 -1.09 -14.87 -1.19
N ALA A 286 -0.67 -15.92 -0.51
CA ALA A 286 -1.34 -17.21 -0.54
C ALA A 286 -2.81 -17.06 -0.10
N GLY A 287 -3.74 -17.50 -0.96
CA GLY A 287 -5.18 -17.40 -0.71
C GLY A 287 -5.81 -16.03 -0.96
N SER A 288 -5.03 -15.03 -1.40
CA SER A 288 -5.52 -13.70 -1.78
C SER A 288 -5.31 -13.47 -3.28
N ARG A 289 -6.24 -12.72 -3.90
CA ARG A 289 -6.08 -12.19 -5.27
C ARG A 289 -5.45 -10.80 -5.27
N SER A 290 -4.84 -10.41 -4.17
CA SER A 290 -4.22 -9.11 -3.98
C SER A 290 -2.70 -9.24 -3.92
N MET A 291 -2.00 -8.18 -4.30
CA MET A 291 -0.56 -8.03 -4.16
C MET A 291 -0.25 -6.93 -3.15
N LEU A 292 0.82 -7.10 -2.40
CA LEU A 292 1.28 -6.08 -1.46
C LEU A 292 2.04 -4.98 -2.20
N VAL A 293 1.63 -3.76 -1.96
CA VAL A 293 2.31 -2.54 -2.40
C VAL A 293 2.83 -1.83 -1.15
N TYR A 294 4.13 -1.63 -1.11
CA TYR A 294 4.81 -0.97 0.00
C TYR A 294 4.95 0.52 -0.28
N ILE A 295 4.32 1.32 0.56
CA ILE A 295 4.29 2.77 0.44
C ILE A 295 5.18 3.37 1.53
N SER A 296 6.20 4.13 1.15
CA SER A 296 7.07 4.82 2.08
C SER A 296 6.33 5.99 2.73
N VAL A 297 6.37 6.06 4.05
CA VAL A 297 5.70 7.07 4.88
C VAL A 297 6.71 7.68 5.83
N ALA A 298 6.90 8.99 5.77
CA ALA A 298 7.68 9.73 6.74
C ALA A 298 6.82 10.01 8.00
N ASN A 299 7.41 9.84 9.17
CA ASN A 299 6.75 10.04 10.47
C ASN A 299 7.60 10.95 11.37
N ASP A 300 7.90 12.15 10.88
CA ASP A 300 8.81 13.10 11.53
C ASP A 300 8.30 13.54 12.91
N ASP A 301 6.98 13.69 13.05
CA ASP A 301 6.31 14.04 14.30
C ASP A 301 6.10 12.85 15.25
N SER A 302 6.52 11.65 14.83
CA SER A 302 6.35 10.40 15.59
C SER A 302 4.90 10.15 16.04
N SER A 303 3.91 10.68 15.31
CA SER A 303 2.48 10.52 15.65
C SER A 303 1.96 9.13 15.25
N LEU A 304 2.44 8.58 14.13
CA LEU A 304 2.05 7.29 13.64
C LEU A 304 2.73 6.16 14.41
N ARG A 305 2.02 5.04 14.55
CA ARG A 305 2.52 3.81 15.19
C ARG A 305 2.40 2.63 14.25
N ALA A 306 3.30 1.67 14.41
CA ALA A 306 3.18 0.38 13.74
C ALA A 306 1.88 -0.33 14.15
N GLY A 307 1.24 -1.01 13.20
CA GLY A 307 -0.04 -1.70 13.40
C GLY A 307 -1.28 -0.84 13.20
N MET A 308 -1.16 0.49 13.02
CA MET A 308 -2.31 1.33 12.69
C MET A 308 -2.83 1.02 11.30
N PHE A 309 -4.17 1.02 11.15
CA PHE A 309 -4.83 0.79 9.88
C PHE A 309 -5.02 2.09 9.11
N ALA A 310 -4.82 2.03 7.80
CA ALA A 310 -4.93 3.17 6.91
C ALA A 310 -5.74 2.83 5.67
N LYS A 311 -6.50 3.82 5.18
CA LYS A 311 -7.24 3.79 3.93
C LYS A 311 -6.86 4.98 3.07
N GLY A 312 -6.72 4.77 1.78
CA GLY A 312 -6.28 5.84 0.89
C GLY A 312 -6.40 5.49 -0.56
N SER A 313 -5.67 6.22 -1.38
CA SER A 313 -5.62 5.97 -2.82
C SER A 313 -4.24 6.29 -3.40
N ILE A 314 -3.83 5.49 -4.37
CA ILE A 314 -2.67 5.74 -5.24
C ILE A 314 -3.15 6.60 -6.40
N THR A 315 -2.42 7.66 -6.73
CA THR A 315 -2.63 8.39 -7.98
C THR A 315 -1.89 7.65 -9.09
N THR A 316 -2.67 6.94 -9.95
CA THR A 316 -2.09 6.11 -11.02
C THR A 316 -1.79 6.89 -12.27
N ASP A 317 -2.67 7.82 -12.62
CA ASP A 317 -2.53 8.69 -13.78
C ASP A 317 -3.01 10.09 -13.45
N LYS A 318 -2.41 11.10 -14.12
CA LYS A 318 -2.85 12.50 -14.07
C LYS A 318 -2.97 13.01 -15.49
N SER A 319 -4.08 13.71 -15.80
CA SER A 319 -4.19 14.43 -17.05
C SER A 319 -3.59 15.84 -16.90
N ASP A 320 -3.25 16.45 -18.02
CA ASP A 320 -3.04 17.89 -18.06
C ASP A 320 -4.33 18.63 -17.70
N ALA A 321 -4.22 19.92 -17.36
CA ALA A 321 -5.41 20.76 -17.12
C ALA A 321 -6.24 20.91 -18.41
N ARG A 322 -7.29 20.11 -18.53
CA ARG A 322 -8.23 20.08 -19.66
C ARG A 322 -9.66 20.28 -19.22
N PRO A 323 -10.57 20.63 -20.15
CA PRO A 323 -11.99 20.73 -19.84
C PRO A 323 -12.50 19.42 -19.26
N ILE A 324 -13.20 19.50 -18.14
CA ILE A 324 -13.84 18.37 -17.48
C ILE A 324 -15.35 18.52 -17.48
N VAL A 325 -16.04 17.39 -17.61
CA VAL A 325 -17.50 17.32 -17.60
C VAL A 325 -17.97 16.21 -16.65
N PRO A 326 -19.10 16.38 -15.95
CA PRO A 326 -19.69 15.31 -15.19
C PRO A 326 -20.07 14.13 -16.09
N LEU A 327 -19.83 12.89 -15.63
CA LEU A 327 -20.26 11.70 -16.35
C LEU A 327 -21.78 11.67 -16.56
N ALA A 328 -22.56 12.25 -15.65
CA ALA A 328 -24.00 12.39 -15.75
C ALA A 328 -24.44 13.30 -16.90
N ALA A 329 -23.59 14.24 -17.35
CA ALA A 329 -23.88 15.13 -18.49
C ALA A 329 -23.65 14.47 -19.86
N LEU A 330 -22.97 13.33 -19.88
CA LEU A 330 -22.63 12.58 -21.09
C LEU A 330 -23.87 11.82 -21.61
N ARG A 331 -24.08 11.87 -22.90
CA ARG A 331 -25.15 11.15 -23.61
C ARG A 331 -24.58 10.43 -24.81
N LYS A 332 -25.27 9.41 -25.26
CA LYS A 332 -24.94 8.72 -26.51
C LYS A 332 -25.93 9.13 -27.59
N ASP A 333 -25.40 9.60 -28.70
CA ASP A 333 -26.17 9.79 -29.95
C ASP A 333 -25.62 8.77 -30.97
N GLY A 334 -26.33 7.64 -31.09
CA GLY A 334 -25.84 6.48 -31.79
C GLY A 334 -24.55 5.93 -31.18
N THR A 335 -23.43 6.03 -31.89
CA THR A 335 -22.11 5.56 -31.45
C THR A 335 -21.21 6.68 -30.89
N ARG A 336 -21.67 7.94 -30.89
CA ARG A 336 -20.89 9.11 -30.49
C ARG A 336 -21.28 9.58 -29.10
N ASP A 337 -20.31 9.98 -28.34
CA ASP A 337 -20.55 10.68 -27.07
C ASP A 337 -20.84 12.15 -27.37
N VAL A 338 -21.91 12.66 -26.78
CA VAL A 338 -22.37 14.04 -26.95
C VAL A 338 -22.69 14.67 -25.61
N VAL A 339 -22.54 15.99 -25.52
CA VAL A 339 -23.03 16.79 -24.38
C VAL A 339 -24.02 17.82 -24.88
N TYR A 340 -24.96 18.18 -24.05
CA TYR A 340 -25.93 19.21 -24.38
C TYR A 340 -25.44 20.56 -23.87
N ARG A 341 -24.99 21.41 -24.81
CA ARG A 341 -24.50 22.76 -24.51
C ARG A 341 -25.65 23.73 -24.61
N VAL A 342 -25.75 24.66 -23.67
CA VAL A 342 -26.68 25.79 -23.71
C VAL A 342 -26.00 26.93 -24.43
N ASP A 343 -26.48 27.29 -25.62
CA ASP A 343 -25.96 28.38 -26.41
C ASP A 343 -27.10 29.33 -26.80
N SER A 344 -26.98 30.61 -26.40
CA SER A 344 -27.96 31.67 -26.73
C SER A 344 -29.40 31.28 -26.39
N GLY A 345 -29.63 30.56 -25.26
CA GLY A 345 -30.95 30.13 -24.82
C GLY A 345 -31.53 28.91 -25.57
N LYS A 346 -30.73 28.17 -26.29
CA LYS A 346 -31.05 26.92 -26.96
C LYS A 346 -30.12 25.78 -26.59
N VAL A 347 -30.63 24.57 -26.56
CA VAL A 347 -29.84 23.37 -26.35
C VAL A 347 -29.27 22.89 -27.68
N VAL A 348 -27.94 22.75 -27.73
CA VAL A 348 -27.22 22.23 -28.88
C VAL A 348 -26.51 20.93 -28.49
N ALA A 349 -26.75 19.86 -29.28
CA ALA A 349 -25.98 18.62 -29.11
C ALA A 349 -24.56 18.81 -29.66
N GLN A 350 -23.55 18.78 -28.80
CA GLN A 350 -22.17 18.96 -29.18
C GLN A 350 -21.46 17.60 -29.07
N PRO A 351 -20.98 17.03 -30.19
CA PRO A 351 -20.13 15.85 -30.15
C PRO A 351 -18.83 16.13 -29.38
N VAL A 352 -18.43 15.18 -28.53
CA VAL A 352 -17.23 15.29 -27.72
C VAL A 352 -16.36 14.03 -27.89
N ARG A 353 -15.04 14.24 -27.81
CA ARG A 353 -14.11 13.14 -27.65
C ARG A 353 -13.64 13.12 -26.20
N LEU A 354 -13.84 11.99 -25.54
CA LEU A 354 -13.45 11.83 -24.15
C LEU A 354 -12.03 11.33 -24.06
N GLY A 355 -11.30 11.83 -23.07
CA GLY A 355 -10.01 11.33 -22.63
C GLY A 355 -10.18 10.44 -21.39
N MET A 356 -9.48 10.83 -20.32
CA MET A 356 -9.51 10.15 -19.04
C MET A 356 -10.90 10.25 -18.38
N LYS A 357 -11.33 9.13 -17.77
CA LYS A 357 -12.60 9.07 -17.00
C LYS A 357 -12.29 8.66 -15.57
N SER A 358 -12.76 9.44 -14.61
CA SER A 358 -12.69 9.11 -13.19
C SER A 358 -14.10 8.79 -12.70
N GLU A 359 -14.34 7.52 -12.44
CA GLU A 359 -15.63 7.06 -11.88
C GLU A 359 -15.79 7.54 -10.44
N ASP A 360 -14.70 7.59 -9.66
CA ASP A 360 -14.70 8.04 -8.27
C ASP A 360 -15.09 9.52 -8.12
N GLU A 361 -14.62 10.38 -9.02
CA GLU A 361 -14.98 11.79 -9.03
C GLU A 361 -16.25 12.06 -9.83
N GLY A 362 -16.76 11.08 -10.58
CA GLY A 362 -17.90 11.24 -11.48
C GLY A 362 -17.63 12.19 -12.65
N LEU A 363 -16.39 12.31 -13.09
CA LEU A 363 -15.91 13.28 -14.08
C LEU A 363 -15.21 12.60 -15.25
N ALA A 364 -15.31 13.24 -16.42
CA ALA A 364 -14.54 12.85 -17.61
C ALA A 364 -13.82 14.06 -18.21
N GLU A 365 -12.61 13.83 -18.68
CA GLU A 365 -11.85 14.78 -19.49
C GLU A 365 -12.41 14.85 -20.90
N VAL A 366 -12.50 16.06 -21.47
CA VAL A 366 -12.87 16.29 -22.86
C VAL A 366 -11.64 16.76 -23.61
N THR A 367 -11.21 15.95 -24.58
CA THR A 367 -10.04 16.28 -25.43
C THR A 367 -10.43 17.17 -26.60
N GLU A 368 -11.65 17.01 -27.13
CA GLU A 368 -12.17 17.78 -28.27
C GLU A 368 -13.69 18.02 -28.10
N GLY A 369 -14.17 19.16 -28.54
CA GLY A 369 -15.62 19.45 -28.70
C GLY A 369 -16.16 20.50 -27.74
N VAL A 370 -15.57 20.70 -26.56
CA VAL A 370 -16.03 21.69 -25.57
C VAL A 370 -14.84 22.45 -24.99
N GLN A 371 -15.03 23.76 -24.78
CA GLN A 371 -14.03 24.63 -24.15
C GLN A 371 -14.43 24.98 -22.72
N ALA A 372 -13.46 25.35 -21.90
CA ALA A 372 -13.71 25.89 -20.57
C ALA A 372 -14.62 27.12 -20.63
N GLY A 373 -15.54 27.25 -19.67
CA GLY A 373 -16.55 28.30 -19.64
C GLY A 373 -17.85 27.95 -20.36
N ALA A 374 -17.91 26.88 -21.14
CA ALA A 374 -19.18 26.43 -21.76
C ALA A 374 -20.17 25.94 -20.68
N VAL A 375 -21.45 26.25 -20.86
CA VAL A 375 -22.54 25.81 -19.99
C VAL A 375 -23.20 24.58 -20.57
N LEU A 376 -23.22 23.49 -19.81
CA LEU A 376 -23.77 22.19 -20.19
C LEU A 376 -24.96 21.83 -19.31
N LEU A 377 -25.84 20.98 -19.80
CA LEU A 377 -26.84 20.33 -18.96
C LEU A 377 -26.18 19.25 -18.12
N ALA A 378 -26.25 19.39 -16.79
CA ALA A 378 -25.57 18.49 -15.83
C ALA A 378 -26.20 17.10 -15.77
N VAL A 379 -27.54 17.02 -15.99
CA VAL A 379 -28.31 15.78 -15.91
C VAL A 379 -29.28 15.67 -17.08
N PRO A 380 -29.76 14.45 -17.41
CA PRO A 380 -30.87 14.26 -18.36
C PRO A 380 -32.16 14.92 -17.83
N LEU A 381 -32.73 15.82 -18.59
CA LEU A 381 -34.05 16.40 -18.32
C LEU A 381 -35.04 15.83 -19.31
N ASP A 382 -36.17 15.32 -18.78
CA ASP A 382 -37.25 14.77 -19.61
C ASP A 382 -37.85 15.84 -20.50
N GLY A 383 -37.99 15.53 -21.79
CA GLY A 383 -38.57 16.43 -22.80
C GLY A 383 -37.60 17.42 -23.43
N VAL A 384 -36.40 17.62 -22.92
CA VAL A 384 -35.37 18.51 -23.50
C VAL A 384 -34.61 17.76 -24.62
N LYS A 385 -34.76 18.28 -25.84
CA LYS A 385 -34.12 17.75 -27.07
C LYS A 385 -33.22 18.83 -27.67
N PRO A 386 -32.25 18.44 -28.52
CA PRO A 386 -31.54 19.43 -29.34
C PRO A 386 -32.48 20.35 -30.05
N GLY A 387 -32.24 21.67 -29.93
CA GLY A 387 -33.14 22.73 -30.47
C GLY A 387 -34.16 23.25 -29.49
N SER A 388 -34.40 22.64 -28.33
CA SER A 388 -35.30 23.16 -27.29
C SER A 388 -34.84 24.52 -26.78
N ALA A 389 -35.79 25.45 -26.63
CA ALA A 389 -35.54 26.74 -26.01
C ALA A 389 -35.48 26.59 -24.49
N VAL A 390 -34.44 27.12 -23.88
CA VAL A 390 -34.17 27.02 -22.43
C VAL A 390 -33.89 28.39 -21.84
N LYS A 391 -34.37 28.65 -20.63
CA LYS A 391 -34.11 29.88 -19.89
C LYS A 391 -33.44 29.54 -18.57
N LEU A 392 -32.22 30.05 -18.36
CA LEU A 392 -31.50 29.96 -17.11
C LEU A 392 -32.19 30.87 -16.06
N ASN A 393 -32.69 30.27 -15.01
CA ASN A 393 -33.24 31.03 -13.88
C ASN A 393 -32.08 31.62 -13.07
N LYS A 394 -31.78 32.92 -13.26
CA LYS A 394 -30.75 33.61 -12.51
C LYS A 394 -31.22 33.72 -11.04
N PRO A 395 -30.45 33.34 -10.04
CA PRO A 395 -30.87 33.46 -8.66
C PRO A 395 -31.25 34.90 -8.35
N ALA A 396 -32.43 35.10 -7.79
CA ALA A 396 -32.74 36.37 -7.13
C ALA A 396 -31.64 36.59 -6.05
N ALA A 397 -30.99 37.75 -6.11
CA ALA A 397 -30.02 38.14 -5.08
C ALA A 397 -30.70 37.97 -3.70
N PRO A 398 -29.98 37.43 -2.70
CA PRO A 398 -30.56 37.25 -1.39
C PRO A 398 -31.05 38.64 -0.89
N ALA A 399 -32.35 38.73 -0.63
CA ALA A 399 -32.95 39.91 -0.06
C ALA A 399 -32.19 40.24 1.23
N GLN A 400 -31.47 41.36 1.26
CA GLN A 400 -30.84 41.88 2.44
C GLN A 400 -31.95 42.10 3.47
N SER A 401 -32.04 41.24 4.47
CA SER A 401 -32.88 41.44 5.64
C SER A 401 -32.38 42.71 6.35
N GLN A 402 -33.08 43.82 6.12
CA GLN A 402 -32.91 45.02 6.93
C GLN A 402 -33.33 44.67 8.36
N VAL A 403 -32.35 44.43 9.20
CA VAL A 403 -32.55 44.38 10.66
C VAL A 403 -32.85 45.83 11.11
N THR A 404 -34.13 46.13 11.24
CA THR A 404 -34.58 47.37 11.91
C THR A 404 -34.23 47.26 13.38
N LEU A 405 -33.19 47.95 13.79
CA LEU A 405 -32.87 48.18 15.19
C LEU A 405 -33.99 49.02 15.82
N ALA A 406 -34.90 48.38 16.52
CA ALA A 406 -35.84 49.07 17.41
C ALA A 406 -35.07 49.70 18.57
N LYS A 407 -35.00 51.01 18.58
CA LYS A 407 -34.51 51.85 19.66
C LYS A 407 -35.54 51.78 20.79
N LYS A 408 -35.16 51.26 21.94
CA LYS A 408 -35.97 51.25 23.16
C LYS A 408 -35.46 52.38 24.02
N ASP A 409 -36.36 53.35 24.29
CA ASP A 409 -36.21 54.41 25.31
C ASP A 409 -36.13 53.84 26.72
#